data_ec916c7feec6eb26305ed2b749a16bce
#
_entry.id   ec916c7feec6eb26305ed2b749a16bce
#
_cell.length_a   1.000
_cell.length_b   1.000
_cell.length_c   1.000
_cell.angle_alpha   90.00
_cell.angle_beta   90.00
_cell.angle_gamma   90.00
#
_symmetry.space_group_name_H-M   'P 1'
#
loop_
_entity.id
_entity.type
_entity.pdbx_description
1 polymer ?
#
loop_
_entity_poly.entity_id
_entity_poly.type
_entity_poly.pdbx_seq_one_letter_code
_entity_poly.pdbx_strand_id
1 'polypeptide(L)'
;IVTRQVLVRWIGGLIRTTRTKADDVLLQRNVLRRMALLAPVIVLYYGADALPGDLEMVRQVVSAALLLVLLMVTGAVINAFQDLSGDFARASEVPIKSYAQIVKLVVYILGGLMTVAVLTGRSPWVLMSGIGALMAVIILVFRDTILNIVASITIPANRLVRVGDWIETPAFGADGDVIDIALHTVKVQNWDKT
;
A
#
# COMPACT_ATOMS: atom_id res chain seq x y z
N ILE A 1 -18.41 -25.05 13.65
CA ILE A 1 -19.51 -24.10 13.96
C ILE A 1 -19.58 -23.84 15.46
N VAL A 2 -19.47 -24.87 16.31
CA VAL A 2 -19.58 -24.77 17.79
C VAL A 2 -18.43 -23.96 18.39
N THR A 3 -17.19 -24.17 17.95
CA THR A 3 -15.98 -23.47 18.44
C THR A 3 -16.05 -21.97 18.22
N ARG A 4 -16.64 -21.52 17.10
CA ARG A 4 -16.82 -20.12 16.76
C ARG A 4 -17.82 -19.41 17.69
N GLN A 5 -18.91 -20.07 18.05
CA GLN A 5 -19.93 -19.50 18.95
C GLN A 5 -19.44 -19.44 20.39
N VAL A 6 -18.64 -20.40 20.82
CA VAL A 6 -18.07 -20.43 22.18
C VAL A 6 -16.99 -19.35 22.34
N LEU A 7 -16.08 -19.21 21.37
CA LEU A 7 -15.03 -18.17 21.42
C LEU A 7 -15.63 -16.76 21.36
N VAL A 8 -16.60 -16.52 20.49
CA VAL A 8 -17.27 -15.21 20.41
C VAL A 8 -18.04 -14.88 21.69
N ARG A 9 -18.63 -15.88 22.37
CA ARG A 9 -19.28 -15.68 23.66
C ARG A 9 -18.28 -15.43 24.79
N TRP A 10 -17.15 -16.14 24.84
CA TRP A 10 -16.11 -15.97 25.86
C TRP A 10 -15.39 -14.63 25.73
N ILE A 11 -14.97 -14.28 24.52
CA ILE A 11 -14.31 -12.99 24.26
C ILE A 11 -15.31 -11.83 24.43
N GLY A 12 -16.55 -11.99 23.98
CA GLY A 12 -17.60 -11.00 24.19
C GLY A 12 -18.00 -10.81 25.68
N GLY A 13 -17.82 -11.85 26.51
CA GLY A 13 -18.02 -11.77 27.96
C GLY A 13 -16.92 -10.97 28.68
N LEU A 14 -15.68 -11.10 28.26
CA LEU A 14 -14.55 -10.34 28.81
C LEU A 14 -14.62 -8.84 28.47
N ILE A 15 -15.12 -8.50 27.27
CA ILE A 15 -15.19 -7.12 26.76
C ILE A 15 -16.40 -6.36 27.38
N ARG A 16 -17.45 -7.05 27.80
CA ARG A 16 -18.63 -6.41 28.41
C ARG A 16 -18.38 -5.73 29.75
N THR A 17 -17.24 -5.94 30.37
CA THR A 17 -16.86 -5.32 31.67
C THR A 17 -16.28 -3.92 31.52
N THR A 18 -15.88 -3.48 30.32
CA THR A 18 -15.29 -2.14 30.12
C THR A 18 -16.09 -1.39 29.04
N ARG A 19 -17.09 -0.60 29.46
CA ARG A 19 -17.89 0.28 28.59
C ARG A 19 -17.04 1.44 28.08
N THR A 20 -16.23 1.22 27.04
CA THR A 20 -15.48 2.28 26.37
C THR A 20 -15.92 2.36 24.90
N LYS A 21 -15.95 3.57 24.31
CA LYS A 21 -16.24 3.77 22.87
C LYS A 21 -15.42 2.86 21.94
N ALA A 22 -14.26 2.42 22.40
CA ALA A 22 -13.39 1.48 21.69
C ALA A 22 -14.02 0.09 21.48
N ASP A 23 -14.80 -0.41 22.45
CA ASP A 23 -15.44 -1.73 22.36
C ASP A 23 -16.53 -1.76 21.27
N ASP A 24 -17.31 -0.70 21.18
CA ASP A 24 -18.37 -0.58 20.16
C ASP A 24 -17.78 -0.52 18.74
N VAL A 25 -16.67 0.17 18.54
CA VAL A 25 -15.98 0.29 17.25
C VAL A 25 -15.33 -1.04 16.86
N LEU A 26 -14.70 -1.76 17.79
CA LEU A 26 -14.11 -3.08 17.54
C LEU A 26 -15.18 -4.12 17.16
N LEU A 27 -16.36 -4.05 17.79
CA LEU A 27 -17.49 -4.90 17.46
C LEU A 27 -18.09 -4.56 16.09
N GLN A 28 -18.31 -3.28 15.78
CA GLN A 28 -18.87 -2.81 14.51
C GLN A 28 -17.99 -3.18 13.31
N ARG A 29 -16.67 -3.10 13.45
CA ARG A 29 -15.70 -3.41 12.37
C ARG A 29 -15.39 -4.89 12.22
N ASN A 30 -16.12 -5.78 12.91
CA ASN A 30 -15.91 -7.23 12.86
C ASN A 30 -14.47 -7.66 13.21
N VAL A 31 -13.72 -6.86 13.98
CA VAL A 31 -12.36 -7.21 14.39
C VAL A 31 -12.35 -8.53 15.14
N LEU A 32 -13.23 -8.67 16.15
CA LEU A 32 -13.37 -9.90 16.93
C LEU A 32 -13.77 -11.11 16.08
N ARG A 33 -14.64 -10.92 15.08
CA ARG A 33 -15.04 -11.99 14.15
C ARG A 33 -13.83 -12.45 13.30
N ARG A 34 -12.96 -11.53 12.90
CA ARG A 34 -11.75 -11.85 12.14
C ARG A 34 -10.69 -12.49 13.03
N MET A 35 -10.53 -12.01 14.27
CA MET A 35 -9.65 -12.66 15.26
C MET A 35 -10.11 -14.08 15.58
N ALA A 36 -11.41 -14.36 15.63
CA ALA A 36 -11.94 -15.70 15.84
C ALA A 36 -11.53 -16.69 14.71
N LEU A 37 -11.18 -16.20 13.52
CA LEU A 37 -10.65 -17.03 12.44
C LEU A 37 -9.21 -17.49 12.70
N LEU A 38 -8.47 -16.83 13.58
CA LEU A 38 -7.11 -17.26 13.96
C LEU A 38 -7.15 -18.59 14.69
N ALA A 39 -8.15 -18.83 15.54
CA ALA A 39 -8.22 -20.07 16.35
C ALA A 39 -8.23 -21.34 15.50
N PRO A 40 -9.11 -21.52 14.49
CA PRO A 40 -9.09 -22.74 13.67
C PRO A 40 -7.80 -22.84 12.83
N VAL A 41 -7.23 -21.74 12.38
CA VAL A 41 -5.99 -21.75 11.59
C VAL A 41 -4.78 -22.14 12.46
N ILE A 42 -4.72 -21.64 13.71
CA ILE A 42 -3.70 -22.03 14.68
C ILE A 42 -3.82 -23.52 15.02
N VAL A 43 -5.03 -24.02 15.24
CA VAL A 43 -5.26 -25.44 15.50
C VAL A 43 -4.80 -26.31 14.31
N LEU A 44 -5.09 -25.86 13.09
CA LEU A 44 -4.61 -26.54 11.88
C LEU A 44 -3.08 -26.48 11.75
N TYR A 45 -2.47 -25.36 12.13
CA TYR A 45 -1.01 -25.21 12.08
C TYR A 45 -0.30 -26.18 13.00
N TYR A 46 -0.73 -26.30 14.25
CA TYR A 46 -0.16 -27.25 15.22
C TYR A 46 -0.63 -28.68 14.99
N GLY A 47 -1.79 -28.88 14.36
CA GLY A 47 -2.32 -30.20 14.02
C GLY A 47 -1.82 -30.72 12.66
N ALA A 48 -1.07 -29.93 11.90
CA ALA A 48 -0.57 -30.31 10.58
C ALA A 48 0.32 -31.57 10.64
N ASP A 49 1.09 -31.73 11.71
CA ASP A 49 1.99 -32.86 11.92
C ASP A 49 1.24 -34.20 12.13
N ALA A 50 -0.06 -34.17 12.45
CA ALA A 50 -0.92 -35.32 12.60
C ALA A 50 -1.66 -35.74 11.30
N LEU A 51 -1.54 -34.96 10.24
CA LEU A 51 -2.21 -35.21 8.96
C LEU A 51 -1.33 -36.12 8.07
N PRO A 52 -1.90 -37.16 7.42
CA PRO A 52 -1.19 -37.95 6.44
C PRO A 52 -1.02 -37.14 5.15
N GLY A 53 0.23 -37.11 4.62
CA GLY A 53 0.51 -36.44 3.34
C GLY A 53 1.83 -35.68 3.34
N ASP A 54 1.99 -34.82 2.34
CA ASP A 54 3.13 -33.92 2.22
C ASP A 54 3.04 -32.79 3.26
N LEU A 55 3.69 -33.02 4.40
CA LEU A 55 3.66 -32.12 5.56
C LEU A 55 4.16 -30.70 5.23
N GLU A 56 5.12 -30.62 4.28
CA GLU A 56 5.68 -29.32 3.92
C GLU A 56 4.67 -28.45 3.15
N MET A 57 3.96 -29.04 2.18
CA MET A 57 2.90 -28.34 1.45
C MET A 57 1.76 -27.93 2.37
N VAL A 58 1.32 -28.83 3.26
CA VAL A 58 0.25 -28.51 4.24
C VAL A 58 0.67 -27.35 5.14
N ARG A 59 1.90 -27.40 5.66
CA ARG A 59 2.46 -26.34 6.51
C ARG A 59 2.57 -25.00 5.79
N GLN A 60 2.99 -24.98 4.53
CA GLN A 60 3.04 -23.78 3.70
C GLN A 60 1.65 -23.16 3.50
N VAL A 61 0.67 -23.98 3.13
CA VAL A 61 -0.71 -23.51 2.91
C VAL A 61 -1.34 -22.96 4.20
N VAL A 62 -1.17 -23.65 5.32
CA VAL A 62 -1.70 -23.22 6.61
C VAL A 62 -0.99 -21.96 7.10
N SER A 63 0.32 -21.85 6.90
CA SER A 63 1.07 -20.62 7.24
C SER A 63 0.64 -19.42 6.39
N ALA A 64 0.41 -19.65 5.10
CA ALA A 64 -0.11 -18.62 4.21
C ALA A 64 -1.53 -18.18 4.62
N ALA A 65 -2.40 -19.13 5.00
CA ALA A 65 -3.72 -18.84 5.53
C ALA A 65 -3.65 -18.03 6.84
N LEU A 66 -2.70 -18.36 7.74
CA LEU A 66 -2.46 -17.61 8.97
C LEU A 66 -2.05 -16.18 8.68
N LEU A 67 -1.12 -15.96 7.73
CA LEU A 67 -0.70 -14.63 7.30
C LEU A 67 -1.86 -13.82 6.71
N LEU A 68 -2.70 -14.42 5.86
CA LEU A 68 -3.87 -13.76 5.29
C LEU A 68 -4.87 -13.34 6.38
N VAL A 69 -5.13 -14.19 7.37
CA VAL A 69 -6.00 -13.85 8.48
C VAL A 69 -5.39 -12.72 9.32
N LEU A 70 -4.08 -12.75 9.59
CA LEU A 70 -3.38 -11.66 10.27
C LEU A 70 -3.48 -10.34 9.50
N LEU A 71 -3.34 -10.36 8.18
CA LEU A 71 -3.54 -9.17 7.33
C LEU A 71 -4.96 -8.62 7.42
N MET A 72 -5.96 -9.50 7.39
CA MET A 72 -7.37 -9.10 7.56
C MET A 72 -7.64 -8.48 8.94
N VAL A 73 -7.03 -9.03 10.00
CA VAL A 73 -7.12 -8.49 11.36
C VAL A 73 -6.43 -7.13 11.44
N THR A 74 -5.19 -7.03 10.94
CA THR A 74 -4.43 -5.77 10.94
C THR A 74 -5.18 -4.67 10.18
N GLY A 75 -5.74 -4.98 9.01
CA GLY A 75 -6.56 -4.04 8.25
C GLY A 75 -7.83 -3.61 9.01
N ALA A 76 -8.45 -4.50 9.77
CA ALA A 76 -9.61 -4.17 10.60
C ALA A 76 -9.23 -3.29 11.80
N VAL A 77 -8.08 -3.54 12.41
CA VAL A 77 -7.53 -2.71 13.50
C VAL A 77 -7.22 -1.29 13.00
N ILE A 78 -6.57 -1.16 11.83
CA ILE A 78 -6.30 0.15 11.23
C ILE A 78 -7.61 0.91 10.98
N ASN A 79 -8.65 0.24 10.45
CA ASN A 79 -9.95 0.87 10.25
C ASN A 79 -10.61 1.28 11.58
N ALA A 80 -10.52 0.45 12.62
CA ALA A 80 -11.04 0.78 13.95
C ALA A 80 -10.30 2.00 14.54
N PHE A 81 -9.00 2.08 14.36
CA PHE A 81 -8.21 3.23 14.76
C PHE A 81 -8.61 4.52 14.02
N GLN A 82 -8.90 4.44 12.71
CA GLN A 82 -9.43 5.57 11.94
C GLN A 82 -10.75 6.10 12.51
N ASP A 83 -11.66 5.19 12.87
CA ASP A 83 -12.96 5.58 13.40
C ASP A 83 -12.84 6.22 14.79
N LEU A 84 -11.99 5.67 15.67
CA LEU A 84 -11.69 6.23 16.99
C LEU A 84 -11.03 7.62 16.91
N SER A 85 -10.16 7.81 15.92
CA SER A 85 -9.45 9.07 15.69
C SER A 85 -10.28 10.11 14.95
N GLY A 86 -11.44 9.73 14.42
CA GLY A 86 -12.29 10.62 13.59
C GLY A 86 -12.78 11.86 14.34
N ASP A 87 -13.06 11.76 15.64
CA ASP A 87 -13.46 12.90 16.47
C ASP A 87 -12.29 13.87 16.72
N PHE A 88 -11.07 13.36 16.89
CA PHE A 88 -9.84 14.16 17.00
C PHE A 88 -9.42 14.78 15.66
N ALA A 89 -9.61 14.06 14.55
CA ALA A 89 -9.27 14.53 13.21
C ALA A 89 -10.12 15.73 12.77
N ARG A 90 -11.40 15.77 13.17
CA ARG A 90 -12.29 16.91 12.91
C ARG A 90 -11.85 18.18 13.64
N ALA A 91 -11.19 18.04 14.78
CA ALA A 91 -10.70 19.15 15.58
C ALA A 91 -9.34 19.69 15.10
N SER A 92 -8.54 18.89 14.40
CA SER A 92 -7.12 19.20 14.10
C SER A 92 -6.81 19.42 12.60
N GLU A 93 -7.80 19.38 11.71
CA GLU A 93 -7.65 19.48 10.24
C GLU A 93 -6.67 18.44 9.62
N VAL A 94 -6.16 17.50 10.42
CA VAL A 94 -5.19 16.50 9.94
C VAL A 94 -5.93 15.38 9.19
N PRO A 95 -5.54 15.06 7.94
CA PRO A 95 -6.21 14.02 7.14
C PRO A 95 -5.79 12.59 7.59
N ILE A 96 -6.12 12.21 8.84
CA ILE A 96 -5.77 10.90 9.44
C ILE A 96 -6.23 9.74 8.54
N LYS A 97 -7.38 9.89 7.86
CA LYS A 97 -7.91 8.89 6.94
C LYS A 97 -6.92 8.57 5.80
N SER A 98 -6.30 9.60 5.23
CA SER A 98 -5.33 9.43 4.13
C SER A 98 -4.05 8.73 4.60
N TYR A 99 -3.53 9.10 5.76
CA TYR A 99 -2.35 8.43 6.34
C TYR A 99 -2.62 6.96 6.66
N ALA A 100 -3.76 6.66 7.25
CA ALA A 100 -4.12 5.28 7.56
C ALA A 100 -4.35 4.44 6.28
N GLN A 101 -4.83 5.03 5.18
CA GLN A 101 -4.90 4.36 3.88
C GLN A 101 -3.50 4.01 3.34
N ILE A 102 -2.54 4.92 3.45
CA ILE A 102 -1.15 4.66 3.03
C ILE A 102 -0.54 3.54 3.86
N VAL A 103 -0.67 3.60 5.19
CA VAL A 103 -0.18 2.53 6.09
C VAL A 103 -0.81 1.19 5.73
N LYS A 104 -2.12 1.16 5.50
CA LYS A 104 -2.84 -0.04 5.11
C LYS A 104 -2.36 -0.60 3.77
N LEU A 105 -2.10 0.27 2.78
CA LEU A 105 -1.55 -0.13 1.50
C LEU A 105 -0.19 -0.79 1.66
N VAL A 106 0.73 -0.18 2.43
CA VAL A 106 2.06 -0.73 2.72
C VAL A 106 1.96 -2.08 3.42
N VAL A 107 1.11 -2.19 4.44
CA VAL A 107 0.88 -3.45 5.17
C VAL A 107 0.37 -4.54 4.23
N TYR A 108 -0.55 -4.24 3.32
CA TYR A 108 -1.09 -5.23 2.39
C TYR A 108 -0.09 -5.63 1.31
N ILE A 109 0.75 -4.71 0.83
CA ILE A 109 1.82 -5.04 -0.13
C ILE A 109 2.84 -5.97 0.55
N LEU A 110 3.35 -5.59 1.72
CA LEU A 110 4.36 -6.38 2.43
C LEU A 110 3.81 -7.74 2.87
N GLY A 111 2.61 -7.77 3.41
CA GLY A 111 1.97 -9.00 3.85
C GLY A 111 1.57 -9.91 2.69
N GLY A 112 1.15 -9.35 1.56
CA GLY A 112 0.91 -10.10 0.33
C GLY A 112 2.20 -10.75 -0.18
N LEU A 113 3.30 -9.98 -0.18
CA LEU A 113 4.62 -10.48 -0.56
C LEU A 113 5.08 -11.63 0.38
N MET A 114 4.90 -11.48 1.70
CA MET A 114 5.20 -12.54 2.67
C MET A 114 4.36 -13.79 2.43
N THR A 115 3.07 -13.62 2.10
CA THR A 115 2.17 -14.74 1.80
C THR A 115 2.65 -15.50 0.56
N VAL A 116 3.05 -14.79 -0.50
CA VAL A 116 3.62 -15.40 -1.72
C VAL A 116 4.95 -16.10 -1.40
N ALA A 117 5.81 -15.49 -0.58
CA ALA A 117 7.08 -16.07 -0.15
C ALA A 117 6.87 -17.44 0.54
N VAL A 118 5.93 -17.49 1.48
CA VAL A 118 5.60 -18.73 2.21
C VAL A 118 5.03 -19.78 1.25
N LEU A 119 4.10 -19.42 0.36
CA LEU A 119 3.50 -20.36 -0.61
C LEU A 119 4.53 -20.93 -1.59
N THR A 120 5.54 -20.14 -1.95
CA THR A 120 6.60 -20.57 -2.89
C THR A 120 7.80 -21.23 -2.19
N GLY A 121 7.78 -21.31 -0.85
CA GLY A 121 8.93 -21.80 -0.07
C GLY A 121 10.18 -20.92 -0.21
N ARG A 122 10.03 -19.67 -0.65
CA ARG A 122 11.13 -18.74 -0.88
C ARG A 122 11.25 -17.73 0.25
N SER A 123 12.49 -17.28 0.50
CA SER A 123 12.71 -16.18 1.43
C SER A 123 12.06 -14.89 0.92
N PRO A 124 11.32 -14.12 1.76
CA PRO A 124 10.79 -12.83 1.38
C PRO A 124 11.84 -11.87 0.82
N TRP A 125 13.07 -11.94 1.33
CA TRP A 125 14.19 -11.09 0.87
C TRP A 125 14.58 -11.38 -0.58
N VAL A 126 14.52 -12.64 -1.02
CA VAL A 126 14.78 -13.05 -2.41
C VAL A 126 13.72 -12.44 -3.34
N LEU A 127 12.44 -12.47 -2.94
CA LEU A 127 11.38 -11.85 -3.72
C LEU A 127 11.53 -10.32 -3.75
N MET A 128 11.83 -9.70 -2.62
CA MET A 128 12.05 -8.25 -2.55
C MET A 128 13.23 -7.81 -3.40
N SER A 129 14.35 -8.53 -3.37
CA SER A 129 15.53 -8.20 -4.20
C SER A 129 15.22 -8.35 -5.69
N GLY A 130 14.47 -9.39 -6.08
CA GLY A 130 14.03 -9.58 -7.47
C GLY A 130 13.13 -8.45 -7.95
N ILE A 131 12.13 -8.05 -7.15
CA ILE A 131 11.27 -6.91 -7.45
C ILE A 131 12.09 -5.61 -7.50
N GLY A 132 13.01 -5.42 -6.56
CA GLY A 132 13.89 -4.25 -6.53
C GLY A 132 14.77 -4.12 -7.77
N ALA A 133 15.36 -5.23 -8.22
CA ALA A 133 16.15 -5.29 -9.44
C ALA A 133 15.29 -4.95 -10.69
N LEU A 134 14.09 -5.53 -10.78
CA LEU A 134 13.15 -5.24 -11.87
C LEU A 134 12.76 -3.75 -11.87
N MET A 135 12.45 -3.17 -10.69
CA MET A 135 12.12 -1.76 -10.55
C MET A 135 13.28 -0.85 -10.97
N ALA A 136 14.53 -1.21 -10.65
CA ALA A 136 15.70 -0.45 -11.08
C ALA A 136 15.80 -0.40 -12.62
N VAL A 137 15.54 -1.53 -13.29
CA VAL A 137 15.51 -1.59 -14.75
C VAL A 137 14.36 -0.73 -15.32
N ILE A 138 13.16 -0.84 -14.74
CA ILE A 138 12.01 -0.04 -15.17
C ILE A 138 12.32 1.46 -15.02
N ILE A 139 12.84 1.89 -13.87
CA ILE A 139 13.20 3.29 -13.63
C ILE A 139 14.25 3.75 -14.64
N LEU A 140 15.25 2.91 -14.95
CA LEU A 140 16.27 3.24 -15.94
C LEU A 140 15.68 3.44 -17.34
N VAL A 141 14.78 2.55 -17.76
CA VAL A 141 14.12 2.63 -19.08
C VAL A 141 13.21 3.86 -19.18
N PHE A 142 12.48 4.18 -18.12
CA PHE A 142 11.53 5.30 -18.11
C PHE A 142 12.10 6.61 -17.55
N ARG A 143 13.40 6.66 -17.24
CA ARG A 143 14.06 7.81 -16.63
C ARG A 143 13.74 9.12 -17.36
N ASP A 144 13.94 9.14 -18.65
CA ASP A 144 13.77 10.37 -19.45
C ASP A 144 12.30 10.76 -19.54
N THR A 145 11.40 9.78 -19.63
CA THR A 145 9.95 10.02 -19.59
C THR A 145 9.52 10.64 -18.27
N ILE A 146 10.03 10.13 -17.15
CA ILE A 146 9.74 10.67 -15.81
C ILE A 146 10.27 12.10 -15.70
N LEU A 147 11.51 12.36 -16.14
CA LEU A 147 12.09 13.69 -16.11
C LEU A 147 11.28 14.68 -16.97
N ASN A 148 10.85 14.27 -18.16
CA ASN A 148 10.03 15.09 -19.04
C ASN A 148 8.67 15.44 -18.41
N ILE A 149 8.00 14.46 -17.76
CA ILE A 149 6.74 14.70 -17.05
C ILE A 149 6.95 15.69 -15.88
N VAL A 150 8.01 15.51 -15.09
CA VAL A 150 8.33 16.41 -13.98
C VAL A 150 8.62 17.81 -14.50
N ALA A 151 9.41 17.94 -15.57
CA ALA A 151 9.72 19.23 -16.20
C ALA A 151 8.47 19.91 -16.73
N SER A 152 7.56 19.17 -17.41
CA SER A 152 6.34 19.72 -17.97
C SER A 152 5.36 20.28 -16.92
N ILE A 153 5.43 19.78 -15.70
CA ILE A 153 4.64 20.30 -14.57
C ILE A 153 5.37 21.47 -13.89
N THR A 154 6.68 21.31 -13.69
CA THR A 154 7.49 22.24 -12.89
C THR A 154 7.72 23.58 -13.62
N ILE A 155 7.98 23.53 -14.92
CA ILE A 155 8.27 24.73 -15.74
C ILE A 155 7.09 25.71 -15.72
N PRO A 156 5.84 25.32 -16.06
CA PRO A 156 4.72 26.23 -16.01
C PRO A 156 4.32 26.63 -14.59
N ALA A 157 4.38 25.68 -13.62
CA ALA A 157 3.99 25.97 -12.23
C ALA A 157 4.87 27.05 -11.59
N ASN A 158 6.16 27.05 -11.88
CA ASN A 158 7.13 28.03 -11.38
C ASN A 158 7.30 29.22 -12.34
N ARG A 159 6.58 29.24 -13.45
CA ARG A 159 6.66 30.30 -14.47
C ARG A 159 8.09 30.52 -14.98
N LEU A 160 8.88 29.44 -15.11
CA LEU A 160 10.28 29.52 -15.53
C LEU A 160 10.40 29.91 -17.01
N VAL A 161 9.48 29.43 -17.85
CA VAL A 161 9.39 29.78 -19.27
C VAL A 161 7.92 30.01 -19.62
N ARG A 162 7.64 31.04 -20.41
CA ARG A 162 6.29 31.41 -20.90
C ARG A 162 6.28 31.56 -22.40
N VAL A 163 5.12 31.44 -22.99
CA VAL A 163 4.91 31.83 -24.39
C VAL A 163 5.22 33.32 -24.54
N GLY A 164 6.09 33.65 -25.48
CA GLY A 164 6.62 34.98 -25.74
C GLY A 164 7.96 35.29 -25.06
N ASP A 165 8.52 34.38 -24.26
CA ASP A 165 9.86 34.55 -23.72
C ASP A 165 10.90 34.16 -24.77
N TRP A 166 12.02 34.89 -24.80
CA TRP A 166 13.19 34.53 -25.59
C TRP A 166 14.03 33.50 -24.85
N ILE A 167 14.31 32.39 -25.48
CA ILE A 167 15.19 31.35 -24.92
C ILE A 167 16.28 30.96 -25.93
N GLU A 168 17.45 30.67 -25.38
CA GLU A 168 18.57 30.11 -26.13
C GLU A 168 18.95 28.73 -25.59
N THR A 169 18.98 27.72 -26.46
CA THR A 169 19.36 26.37 -26.12
C THR A 169 20.21 25.78 -27.22
N PRO A 170 21.55 25.99 -27.19
CA PRO A 170 22.45 25.60 -28.27
C PRO A 170 22.42 24.10 -28.58
N ALA A 171 22.17 23.25 -27.55
CA ALA A 171 22.09 21.79 -27.71
C ALA A 171 20.98 21.34 -28.66
N PHE A 172 19.94 22.15 -28.84
CA PHE A 172 18.79 21.85 -29.72
C PHE A 172 18.69 22.84 -30.89
N GLY A 173 19.66 23.74 -31.05
CA GLY A 173 19.63 24.76 -32.09
C GLY A 173 18.46 25.74 -31.97
N ALA A 174 17.94 25.93 -30.77
CA ALA A 174 16.86 26.84 -30.51
C ALA A 174 17.42 28.17 -29.99
N ASP A 175 17.08 29.27 -30.68
CA ASP A 175 17.45 30.64 -30.31
C ASP A 175 16.36 31.60 -30.83
N GLY A 176 15.40 31.95 -29.95
CA GLY A 176 14.25 32.75 -30.36
C GLY A 176 13.08 32.74 -29.37
N ASP A 177 11.93 33.15 -29.87
CA ASP A 177 10.70 33.30 -29.09
C ASP A 177 9.95 31.99 -28.90
N VAL A 178 9.54 31.70 -27.68
CA VAL A 178 8.65 30.56 -27.37
C VAL A 178 7.27 30.83 -27.91
N ILE A 179 6.81 29.99 -28.85
CA ILE A 179 5.46 30.11 -29.46
C ILE A 179 4.43 29.15 -28.87
N ASP A 180 4.90 28.00 -28.32
CA ASP A 180 3.99 27.01 -27.75
C ASP A 180 4.74 26.14 -26.73
N ILE A 181 4.06 25.73 -25.66
CA ILE A 181 4.58 24.84 -24.62
C ILE A 181 3.63 23.65 -24.48
N ALA A 182 4.02 22.50 -25.02
CA ALA A 182 3.31 21.24 -24.89
C ALA A 182 3.93 20.34 -23.80
N LEU A 183 3.31 19.21 -23.51
CA LEU A 183 3.72 18.31 -22.43
C LEU A 183 5.17 17.78 -22.55
N HIS A 184 5.67 17.59 -23.76
CA HIS A 184 7.00 17.03 -24.03
C HIS A 184 7.89 17.93 -24.89
N THR A 185 7.36 19.04 -25.41
CA THR A 185 8.06 19.90 -26.35
C THR A 185 7.75 21.37 -26.10
N VAL A 186 8.78 22.20 -26.26
CA VAL A 186 8.65 23.65 -26.37
C VAL A 186 8.94 24.02 -27.81
N LYS A 187 8.02 24.70 -28.47
CA LYS A 187 8.24 25.23 -29.82
C LYS A 187 8.81 26.60 -29.72
N VAL A 188 9.94 26.79 -30.37
CA VAL A 188 10.66 28.07 -30.45
C VAL A 188 10.70 28.51 -31.91
N GLN A 189 10.36 29.75 -32.16
CA GLN A 189 10.58 30.37 -33.45
C GLN A 189 11.94 31.06 -33.41
N ASN A 190 12.91 30.48 -34.10
CA ASN A 190 14.23 31.05 -34.17
C ASN A 190 14.21 32.42 -34.83
N TRP A 191 15.22 33.24 -34.53
CA TRP A 191 15.39 34.58 -35.09
C TRP A 191 15.47 34.60 -36.62
N ASP A 192 15.94 33.53 -37.25
CA ASP A 192 16.00 33.32 -38.71
C ASP A 192 14.68 32.79 -39.32
N LYS A 193 13.60 32.69 -38.50
CA LYS A 193 12.28 32.16 -38.85
C LYS A 193 12.24 30.68 -39.27
N THR A 194 13.21 29.88 -38.87
CA THR A 194 13.20 28.42 -38.98
C THR A 194 12.52 27.73 -37.80
#